data_f8f854ddc5ff17af4e7882e2ea45b0d0
#
_entry.id   f8f854ddc5ff17af4e7882e2ea45b0d0
#
_cell.length_a   1.000
_cell.length_b   1.000
_cell.length_c   1.000
_cell.angle_alpha   90.00
_cell.angle_beta   90.00
_cell.angle_gamma   90.00
#
_symmetry.space_group_name_H-M   'P 1'
#
loop_
_entity.id
_entity.type
_entity.pdbx_description
1 polymer ?
#
loop_
_entity_poly.entity_id
_entity_poly.type
_entity_poly.pdbx_seq_one_letter_code
_entity_poly.pdbx_strand_id
1 'polypeptide(L)'
;MAETSLNENKIPSTTVVTAGDSAYAWGALMLVASMRRNGMPHPVLVWAMDWNEEQKRRICALGGVTVQDIAKTRQCLACQKPRIMGCDAVKTDWVCWVDADGLFVGDCSEWLSSDDVDEMRIKRCNPPPPDFTPETLATWKSDVARFRGSALEESRYPTRVQSGVILLHRKWRPFLAAWDAQINSVLPPDVEILMKKGSAYYQTDESVLASLLCFGVDAPNVSEQYKFDGKVDRSRYYLHFGYNPKPWQMWNTYAMRFREEAYRTMEWLVEKGVVQYGEVPLPLRRKWWPIFRLLAPAAPWVWRGIKLKRRMFK
;
A
#
# COMPACT_ATOMS: atom_id res chain seq x y z
N MET A 1 -9.58 31.80 -35.82
CA MET A 1 -8.79 30.56 -35.84
C MET A 1 -8.20 30.40 -34.45
N ALA A 2 -8.75 29.52 -33.63
CA ALA A 2 -8.26 29.25 -32.29
C ALA A 2 -7.16 28.19 -32.42
N GLU A 3 -5.93 28.57 -32.11
CA GLU A 3 -4.83 27.61 -31.96
C GLU A 3 -5.13 26.73 -30.75
N THR A 4 -5.47 25.49 -31.04
CA THR A 4 -5.51 24.41 -30.04
C THR A 4 -4.04 24.09 -29.70
N SER A 5 -3.53 24.67 -28.62
CA SER A 5 -2.22 24.31 -28.08
C SER A 5 -2.26 22.82 -27.76
N LEU A 6 -1.50 22.03 -28.51
CA LEU A 6 -1.19 20.65 -28.21
C LEU A 6 -0.59 20.62 -26.81
N ASN A 7 -1.34 20.03 -25.88
CA ASN A 7 -0.87 19.74 -24.53
C ASN A 7 0.40 18.90 -24.68
N GLU A 8 1.57 19.50 -24.50
CA GLU A 8 2.83 18.77 -24.35
C GLU A 8 2.59 17.73 -23.25
N ASN A 9 2.77 16.44 -23.58
CA ASN A 9 2.65 15.31 -22.68
C ASN A 9 3.64 15.51 -21.51
N LYS A 10 3.24 16.27 -20.50
CA LYS A 10 4.03 16.49 -19.30
C LYS A 10 4.20 15.14 -18.62
N ILE A 11 5.42 14.60 -18.60
CA ILE A 11 5.74 13.35 -17.91
C ILE A 11 5.23 13.49 -16.47
N PRO A 12 4.41 12.56 -15.98
CA PRO A 12 3.90 12.65 -14.61
C PRO A 12 5.04 12.79 -13.62
N SER A 13 4.95 13.79 -12.76
CA SER A 13 5.97 14.10 -11.74
C SER A 13 6.05 13.09 -10.60
N THR A 14 5.21 12.03 -10.64
CA THR A 14 5.05 11.03 -9.57
C THR A 14 5.29 9.63 -10.07
N THR A 15 6.15 8.89 -9.37
CA THR A 15 6.27 7.44 -9.50
C THR A 15 5.38 6.75 -8.45
N VAL A 16 4.48 5.89 -8.90
CA VAL A 16 3.73 4.99 -8.00
C VAL A 16 4.63 3.78 -7.69
N VAL A 17 4.77 3.47 -6.41
CA VAL A 17 5.63 2.40 -5.91
C VAL A 17 4.79 1.39 -5.14
N THR A 18 4.96 0.12 -5.43
CA THR A 18 4.33 -0.98 -4.71
C THR A 18 5.30 -2.13 -4.54
N ALA A 19 4.98 -3.04 -3.60
CA ALA A 19 5.76 -4.25 -3.40
C ALA A 19 4.87 -5.42 -3.02
N GLY A 20 5.30 -6.64 -3.33
CA GLY A 20 4.60 -7.85 -2.94
C GLY A 20 5.45 -9.09 -3.13
N ASP A 21 5.18 -10.12 -2.32
CA ASP A 21 5.66 -11.47 -2.61
C ASP A 21 4.83 -12.11 -3.74
N SER A 22 5.22 -13.31 -4.17
CA SER A 22 4.52 -14.04 -5.25
C SER A 22 3.04 -14.27 -4.97
N ALA A 23 2.61 -14.34 -3.70
CA ALA A 23 1.20 -14.45 -3.31
C ALA A 23 0.41 -13.15 -3.54
N TYR A 24 1.09 -12.00 -3.64
CA TYR A 24 0.51 -10.68 -3.93
C TYR A 24 0.66 -10.24 -5.40
N ALA A 25 1.28 -11.06 -6.25
CA ALA A 25 1.47 -10.71 -7.67
C ALA A 25 0.15 -10.38 -8.40
N TRP A 26 -0.94 -11.10 -8.11
CA TRP A 26 -2.27 -10.79 -8.63
C TRP A 26 -2.79 -9.45 -8.11
N GLY A 27 -2.53 -9.12 -6.86
CA GLY A 27 -2.90 -7.83 -6.28
C GLY A 27 -2.19 -6.67 -6.99
N ALA A 28 -0.87 -6.76 -7.14
CA ALA A 28 -0.08 -5.75 -7.84
C ALA A 28 -0.50 -5.63 -9.32
N LEU A 29 -0.79 -6.75 -10.00
CA LEU A 29 -1.29 -6.75 -11.38
C LEU A 29 -2.64 -6.01 -11.47
N MET A 30 -3.56 -6.29 -10.56
CA MET A 30 -4.88 -5.63 -10.50
C MET A 30 -4.75 -4.15 -10.16
N LEU A 31 -3.85 -3.78 -9.23
CA LEU A 31 -3.57 -2.40 -8.88
C LEU A 31 -3.16 -1.60 -10.11
N VAL A 32 -2.11 -2.05 -10.83
CA VAL A 32 -1.60 -1.37 -12.02
C VAL A 32 -2.62 -1.37 -13.15
N ALA A 33 -3.32 -2.49 -13.36
CA ALA A 33 -4.40 -2.58 -14.35
C ALA A 33 -5.53 -1.57 -14.07
N SER A 34 -5.90 -1.39 -12.79
CA SER A 34 -6.91 -0.38 -12.42
C SER A 34 -6.44 1.04 -12.70
N MET A 35 -5.15 1.36 -12.52
CA MET A 35 -4.57 2.64 -12.93
C MET A 35 -4.72 2.85 -14.44
N ARG A 36 -4.26 1.90 -15.25
CA ARG A 36 -4.31 2.00 -16.72
C ARG A 36 -5.73 2.08 -17.26
N ARG A 37 -6.65 1.30 -16.69
CA ARG A 37 -8.07 1.34 -17.02
C ARG A 37 -8.70 2.71 -16.75
N ASN A 38 -8.25 3.40 -15.73
CA ASN A 38 -8.75 4.74 -15.36
C ASN A 38 -7.91 5.89 -15.97
N GLY A 39 -7.06 5.62 -16.97
CA GLY A 39 -6.32 6.64 -17.71
C GLY A 39 -5.11 7.23 -16.97
N MET A 40 -4.67 6.64 -15.88
CA MET A 40 -3.52 7.12 -15.10
C MET A 40 -2.19 6.65 -15.75
N PRO A 41 -1.39 7.54 -16.36
CA PRO A 41 -0.19 7.18 -17.10
C PRO A 41 1.08 7.10 -16.25
N HIS A 42 0.97 7.33 -14.93
CA HIS A 42 2.11 7.42 -14.02
C HIS A 42 3.04 6.21 -14.14
N PRO A 43 4.37 6.40 -14.11
CA PRO A 43 5.33 5.31 -14.03
C PRO A 43 5.11 4.53 -12.73
N VAL A 44 5.23 3.20 -12.83
CA VAL A 44 5.05 2.29 -11.69
C VAL A 44 6.35 1.52 -11.46
N LEU A 45 6.83 1.54 -10.23
CA LEU A 45 7.94 0.73 -9.76
C LEU A 45 7.41 -0.38 -8.84
N VAL A 46 7.59 -1.62 -9.26
CA VAL A 46 7.14 -2.79 -8.50
C VAL A 46 8.35 -3.52 -7.93
N TRP A 47 8.37 -3.69 -6.60
CA TRP A 47 9.37 -4.52 -5.95
C TRP A 47 8.81 -5.91 -5.72
N ALA A 48 9.39 -6.89 -6.44
CA ALA A 48 8.93 -8.27 -6.50
C ALA A 48 9.78 -9.15 -5.59
N MET A 49 9.13 -9.88 -4.67
CA MET A 49 9.77 -10.89 -3.84
C MET A 49 9.34 -12.29 -4.31
N ASP A 50 10.27 -13.10 -4.74
CA ASP A 50 10.03 -14.49 -5.20
C ASP A 50 9.00 -14.59 -6.36
N TRP A 51 8.93 -13.56 -7.24
CA TRP A 51 8.09 -13.61 -8.42
C TRP A 51 8.75 -14.41 -9.54
N ASN A 52 7.94 -15.23 -10.23
CA ASN A 52 8.40 -15.89 -11.44
C ASN A 52 8.35 -14.95 -12.66
N GLU A 53 9.03 -15.33 -13.75
CA GLU A 53 9.14 -14.50 -14.96
C GLU A 53 7.79 -14.22 -15.61
N GLU A 54 6.83 -15.13 -15.51
CA GLU A 54 5.49 -14.94 -16.05
C GLU A 54 4.72 -13.84 -15.29
N GLN A 55 4.83 -13.79 -13.95
CA GLN A 55 4.24 -12.72 -13.14
C GLN A 55 4.84 -11.36 -13.48
N LYS A 56 6.17 -11.29 -13.66
CA LYS A 56 6.86 -10.06 -14.08
C LYS A 56 6.46 -9.64 -15.49
N ARG A 57 6.43 -10.57 -16.45
CA ARG A 57 6.01 -10.32 -17.82
C ARG A 57 4.62 -9.72 -17.90
N ARG A 58 3.64 -10.29 -17.18
CA ARG A 58 2.25 -9.81 -17.16
C ARG A 58 2.14 -8.37 -16.68
N ILE A 59 2.80 -8.02 -15.60
CA ILE A 59 2.68 -6.65 -15.07
C ILE A 59 3.41 -5.64 -15.96
N CYS A 60 4.55 -6.01 -16.56
CA CYS A 60 5.27 -5.17 -17.51
C CYS A 60 4.48 -4.94 -18.82
N ALA A 61 3.63 -5.88 -19.23
CA ALA A 61 2.75 -5.75 -20.40
C ALA A 61 1.73 -4.60 -20.26
N LEU A 62 1.50 -4.07 -19.05
CA LEU A 62 0.64 -2.91 -18.81
C LEU A 62 1.26 -1.57 -19.21
N GLY A 63 2.54 -1.54 -19.60
CA GLY A 63 3.26 -0.34 -20.00
C GLY A 63 3.61 0.59 -18.83
N GLY A 64 4.75 1.27 -18.94
CA GLY A 64 5.25 2.20 -17.92
C GLY A 64 5.49 1.55 -16.54
N VAL A 65 5.80 0.24 -16.52
CA VAL A 65 6.07 -0.54 -15.30
C VAL A 65 7.51 -1.02 -15.32
N THR A 66 8.22 -0.78 -14.23
CA THR A 66 9.54 -1.35 -13.96
C THR A 66 9.41 -2.32 -12.79
N VAL A 67 9.90 -3.54 -12.95
CA VAL A 67 9.95 -4.54 -11.87
C VAL A 67 11.39 -4.67 -11.39
N GLN A 68 11.58 -4.62 -10.10
CA GLN A 68 12.87 -4.88 -9.44
C GLN A 68 12.70 -6.02 -8.43
N ASP A 69 13.68 -6.92 -8.41
CA ASP A 69 13.69 -7.99 -7.41
C ASP A 69 14.16 -7.45 -6.06
N ILE A 70 13.47 -7.85 -5.01
CA ILE A 70 13.86 -7.59 -3.63
C ILE A 70 14.18 -8.91 -2.94
N ALA A 71 15.35 -8.99 -2.33
CA ALA A 71 15.72 -10.15 -1.55
C ALA A 71 14.81 -10.28 -0.32
N LYS A 72 14.43 -11.52 0.00
CA LYS A 72 13.75 -11.83 1.24
C LYS A 72 14.65 -11.50 2.42
N THR A 73 14.21 -10.58 3.26
CA THR A 73 14.85 -10.25 4.53
C THR A 73 14.10 -10.91 5.68
N ARG A 74 14.66 -10.85 6.89
CA ARG A 74 13.97 -11.33 8.09
C ARG A 74 12.72 -10.50 8.40
N GLN A 75 12.78 -9.21 8.14
CA GLN A 75 11.66 -8.30 8.35
C GLN A 75 10.54 -8.54 7.33
N CYS A 76 9.31 -8.26 7.74
CA CYS A 76 8.17 -8.27 6.82
C CYS A 76 8.35 -7.21 5.72
N LEU A 77 7.71 -7.45 4.55
CA LEU A 77 7.85 -6.55 3.40
C LEU A 77 7.34 -5.14 3.69
N ALA A 78 6.33 -4.98 4.57
CA ALA A 78 5.82 -3.68 4.99
C ALA A 78 6.92 -2.81 5.64
N CYS A 79 7.81 -3.40 6.43
CA CYS A 79 8.94 -2.70 7.05
C CYS A 79 9.98 -2.19 6.04
N GLN A 80 9.92 -2.62 4.78
CA GLN A 80 10.80 -2.19 3.71
C GLN A 80 10.30 -0.93 2.98
N LYS A 81 9.07 -0.48 3.24
CA LYS A 81 8.44 0.68 2.57
C LYS A 81 9.35 1.90 2.50
N PRO A 82 9.93 2.39 3.61
CA PRO A 82 10.75 3.61 3.55
C PRO A 82 11.98 3.45 2.66
N ARG A 83 12.65 2.31 2.70
CA ARG A 83 13.82 2.03 1.86
C ARG A 83 13.44 1.94 0.37
N ILE A 84 12.30 1.32 0.07
CA ILE A 84 11.77 1.18 -1.28
C ILE A 84 11.37 2.55 -1.84
N MET A 85 10.65 3.37 -1.07
CA MET A 85 10.24 4.72 -1.47
C MET A 85 11.44 5.67 -1.66
N GLY A 86 12.47 5.53 -0.83
CA GLY A 86 13.67 6.37 -0.85
C GLY A 86 14.74 5.95 -1.86
N CYS A 87 14.54 4.85 -2.60
CA CYS A 87 15.57 4.30 -3.48
C CYS A 87 15.83 5.17 -4.71
N ASP A 88 17.03 5.02 -5.29
CA ASP A 88 17.45 5.79 -6.48
C ASP A 88 16.73 5.42 -7.77
N ALA A 89 15.97 4.32 -7.78
CA ALA A 89 15.12 3.97 -8.91
C ALA A 89 13.92 4.93 -9.07
N VAL A 90 13.50 5.60 -8.01
CA VAL A 90 12.50 6.68 -8.05
C VAL A 90 13.17 7.95 -8.56
N LYS A 91 12.90 8.31 -9.83
CA LYS A 91 13.52 9.47 -10.51
C LYS A 91 12.65 10.72 -10.51
N THR A 92 11.36 10.59 -10.19
CA THR A 92 10.39 11.69 -10.17
C THR A 92 10.49 12.52 -8.89
N ASP A 93 9.88 13.71 -8.92
CA ASP A 93 9.86 14.59 -7.75
C ASP A 93 8.98 14.05 -6.62
N TRP A 94 7.91 13.35 -6.97
CA TRP A 94 7.01 12.73 -6.02
C TRP A 94 7.11 11.21 -6.08
N VAL A 95 6.94 10.59 -4.94
CA VAL A 95 6.77 9.14 -4.77
C VAL A 95 5.45 8.86 -4.09
N CYS A 96 4.66 7.94 -4.68
CA CYS A 96 3.44 7.46 -4.07
C CYS A 96 3.55 5.98 -3.75
N TRP A 97 3.66 5.62 -2.48
CA TRP A 97 3.48 4.24 -2.05
C TRP A 97 2.02 3.85 -2.12
N VAL A 98 1.74 2.66 -2.66
CA VAL A 98 0.40 2.07 -2.66
C VAL A 98 0.52 0.58 -2.34
N ASP A 99 -0.20 0.10 -1.33
CA ASP A 99 -0.24 -1.33 -1.00
C ASP A 99 -0.81 -2.13 -2.18
N ALA A 100 -0.19 -3.27 -2.49
CA ALA A 100 -0.53 -4.11 -3.65
C ALA A 100 -1.93 -4.75 -3.56
N ASP A 101 -2.62 -4.62 -2.45
CA ASP A 101 -3.94 -5.21 -2.21
C ASP A 101 -5.08 -4.18 -2.30
N GLY A 102 -5.02 -3.35 -3.31
CA GLY A 102 -6.08 -2.39 -3.60
C GLY A 102 -6.28 -2.11 -5.07
N LEU A 103 -7.26 -1.25 -5.38
CA LEU A 103 -7.64 -0.83 -6.71
C LEU A 103 -7.92 0.67 -6.76
N PHE A 104 -7.53 1.33 -7.84
CA PHE A 104 -8.02 2.66 -8.17
C PHE A 104 -9.40 2.58 -8.86
N VAL A 105 -10.32 3.48 -8.49
CA VAL A 105 -11.71 3.48 -8.97
C VAL A 105 -11.97 4.56 -10.02
N GLY A 106 -11.08 5.54 -10.11
CA GLY A 106 -11.15 6.65 -11.06
C GLY A 106 -9.76 7.20 -11.33
N ASP A 107 -9.67 8.20 -12.18
CA ASP A 107 -8.45 8.98 -12.36
C ASP A 107 -8.21 9.83 -11.10
N CYS A 108 -7.09 9.58 -10.44
CA CYS A 108 -6.64 10.33 -9.27
C CYS A 108 -5.31 11.03 -9.52
N SER A 109 -4.95 11.27 -10.78
CA SER A 109 -3.68 11.90 -11.16
C SER A 109 -3.48 13.25 -10.49
N GLU A 110 -4.53 14.02 -10.31
CA GLU A 110 -4.54 15.30 -9.60
C GLU A 110 -4.15 15.15 -8.12
N TRP A 111 -4.53 14.04 -7.48
CA TRP A 111 -4.13 13.74 -6.10
C TRP A 111 -2.67 13.29 -5.99
N LEU A 112 -2.10 12.72 -7.06
CA LEU A 112 -0.72 12.21 -7.09
C LEU A 112 0.34 13.30 -7.22
N SER A 113 -0.02 14.57 -7.11
CA SER A 113 0.89 15.70 -7.08
C SER A 113 0.40 16.73 -6.06
N SER A 114 1.30 17.57 -5.55
CA SER A 114 0.97 18.70 -4.68
C SER A 114 1.90 19.86 -5.02
N ASP A 115 1.41 21.07 -4.82
CA ASP A 115 2.24 22.27 -4.88
C ASP A 115 2.99 22.50 -3.54
N ASP A 116 2.52 21.89 -2.46
CA ASP A 116 3.19 21.92 -1.15
C ASP A 116 4.14 20.74 -0.99
N VAL A 117 5.43 20.99 -1.24
CA VAL A 117 6.51 19.98 -1.11
C VAL A 117 6.80 19.60 0.34
N ASP A 118 6.24 20.30 1.33
CA ASP A 118 6.34 19.97 2.75
C ASP A 118 5.24 19.02 3.23
N GLU A 119 4.26 18.76 2.35
CA GLU A 119 3.13 17.90 2.63
C GLU A 119 3.47 16.41 2.47
N MET A 120 3.00 15.60 3.43
CA MET A 120 2.81 14.16 3.25
C MET A 120 1.32 13.87 3.20
N ARG A 121 0.83 13.34 2.07
CA ARG A 121 -0.56 12.88 1.98
C ARG A 121 -0.66 11.45 2.47
N ILE A 122 -1.36 11.26 3.56
CA ILE A 122 -1.55 9.96 4.20
C ILE A 122 -2.88 9.93 4.96
N LYS A 123 -3.51 8.77 5.07
CA LYS A 123 -4.75 8.64 5.83
C LYS A 123 -4.47 8.63 7.33
N ARG A 124 -5.16 9.48 8.10
CA ARG A 124 -5.23 9.38 9.57
C ARG A 124 -6.35 8.46 10.02
N CYS A 125 -6.16 7.75 11.13
CA CYS A 125 -7.20 6.95 11.76
C CYS A 125 -8.16 7.87 12.53
N ASN A 126 -9.42 7.85 12.16
CA ASN A 126 -10.47 8.60 12.87
C ASN A 126 -11.71 7.70 13.06
N PRO A 127 -12.12 7.36 14.29
CA PRO A 127 -11.50 7.74 15.58
C PRO A 127 -10.11 7.09 15.78
N PRO A 128 -9.33 7.58 16.76
CA PRO A 128 -8.07 6.95 17.14
C PRO A 128 -8.28 5.47 17.49
N PRO A 129 -7.37 4.57 17.05
CA PRO A 129 -7.52 3.16 17.36
C PRO A 129 -7.26 2.86 18.85
N PRO A 130 -7.77 1.73 19.38
CA PRO A 130 -7.65 1.40 20.81
C PRO A 130 -6.23 1.24 21.34
N ASP A 131 -5.24 1.03 20.45
CA ASP A 131 -3.81 0.92 20.78
C ASP A 131 -3.10 2.29 20.80
N PHE A 132 -3.82 3.39 20.53
CA PHE A 132 -3.32 4.75 20.63
C PHE A 132 -3.59 5.30 22.03
N THR A 133 -2.78 4.86 23.01
CA THR A 133 -2.93 5.18 24.45
C THR A 133 -1.84 6.16 24.91
N PRO A 134 -2.02 6.81 26.10
CA PRO A 134 -0.96 7.64 26.68
C PRO A 134 0.36 6.90 26.86
N GLU A 135 0.34 5.61 27.21
CA GLU A 135 1.53 4.77 27.37
C GLU A 135 2.22 4.53 26.03
N THR A 136 1.46 4.30 24.96
CA THR A 136 1.97 4.21 23.59
C THR A 136 2.67 5.51 23.20
N LEU A 137 2.04 6.66 23.43
CA LEU A 137 2.61 7.98 23.14
C LEU A 137 3.90 8.25 23.93
N ALA A 138 3.91 7.92 25.22
CA ALA A 138 5.10 8.05 26.05
C ALA A 138 6.27 7.19 25.53
N THR A 139 5.99 5.94 25.12
CA THR A 139 6.98 5.04 24.52
C THR A 139 7.50 5.62 23.20
N TRP A 140 6.64 6.07 22.31
CA TRP A 140 7.01 6.67 21.03
C TRP A 140 7.89 7.91 21.21
N LYS A 141 7.50 8.83 22.12
CA LYS A 141 8.29 10.03 22.45
C LYS A 141 9.69 9.65 22.94
N SER A 142 9.77 8.72 23.89
CA SER A 142 11.03 8.24 24.45
C SER A 142 11.94 7.63 23.39
N ASP A 143 11.39 6.75 22.53
CA ASP A 143 12.18 6.09 21.49
C ASP A 143 12.62 7.06 20.40
N VAL A 144 11.77 8.02 19.98
CA VAL A 144 12.16 9.07 19.04
C VAL A 144 13.29 9.92 19.63
N ALA A 145 13.19 10.37 20.89
CA ALA A 145 14.25 11.10 21.55
C ALA A 145 15.57 10.28 21.61
N ARG A 146 15.45 9.00 21.98
CA ARG A 146 16.62 8.09 22.12
C ARG A 146 17.33 7.84 20.79
N PHE A 147 16.58 7.57 19.72
CA PHE A 147 17.17 7.13 18.46
C PHE A 147 17.34 8.25 17.43
N ARG A 148 16.69 9.41 17.63
CA ARG A 148 16.82 10.60 16.76
C ARG A 148 17.54 11.76 17.43
N GLY A 149 17.89 11.63 18.72
CA GLY A 149 18.60 12.64 19.51
C GLY A 149 17.66 13.71 20.11
N SER A 150 16.45 13.87 19.60
CA SER A 150 15.43 14.80 20.12
C SER A 150 14.03 14.35 19.74
N ALA A 151 13.03 14.81 20.51
CA ALA A 151 11.62 14.63 20.22
C ALA A 151 10.85 15.88 20.63
N LEU A 152 9.70 16.12 19.97
CA LEU A 152 8.77 17.17 20.38
C LEU A 152 8.20 16.87 21.76
N GLU A 153 7.94 17.92 22.54
CA GLU A 153 7.32 17.81 23.88
C GLU A 153 5.90 17.26 23.78
N GLU A 154 5.14 17.72 22.80
CA GLU A 154 3.76 17.31 22.54
C GLU A 154 3.63 16.65 21.16
N SER A 155 2.69 15.72 21.05
CA SER A 155 2.38 15.09 19.76
C SER A 155 1.78 16.09 18.79
N ARG A 156 2.29 16.14 17.56
CA ARG A 156 1.70 16.96 16.49
C ARG A 156 0.30 16.50 16.10
N TYR A 157 0.01 15.21 16.25
CA TYR A 157 -1.24 14.61 15.76
C TYR A 157 -1.92 13.81 16.86
N PRO A 158 -3.27 13.92 16.98
CA PRO A 158 -4.02 13.23 18.01
C PRO A 158 -4.35 11.77 17.66
N THR A 159 -3.76 11.24 16.59
CA THR A 159 -4.08 9.89 16.13
C THR A 159 -2.96 9.28 15.28
N ARG A 160 -3.05 7.98 15.07
CA ARG A 160 -2.19 7.20 14.18
C ARG A 160 -2.59 7.39 12.71
N VAL A 161 -1.64 7.14 11.82
CA VAL A 161 -1.83 7.12 10.36
C VAL A 161 -1.97 5.68 9.83
N GLN A 162 -2.42 5.52 8.58
CA GLN A 162 -2.43 4.26 7.84
C GLN A 162 -1.48 4.34 6.66
N SER A 163 -0.51 3.44 6.61
CA SER A 163 0.57 3.45 5.63
C SER A 163 0.24 2.78 4.29
N GLY A 164 -1.03 2.46 4.03
CA GLY A 164 -1.47 1.79 2.80
C GLY A 164 -1.35 2.65 1.54
N VAL A 165 -1.46 3.98 1.67
CA VAL A 165 -1.19 4.95 0.60
C VAL A 165 -0.46 6.14 1.21
N ILE A 166 0.69 6.49 0.63
CA ILE A 166 1.54 7.60 1.08
C ILE A 166 2.04 8.36 -0.14
N LEU A 167 1.73 9.65 -0.25
CA LEU A 167 2.36 10.54 -1.22
C LEU A 167 3.35 11.44 -0.50
N LEU A 168 4.57 11.53 -1.04
CA LEU A 168 5.67 12.28 -0.43
C LEU A 168 6.59 12.86 -1.51
N HIS A 169 7.06 14.10 -1.33
CA HIS A 169 8.06 14.68 -2.20
C HIS A 169 9.47 14.12 -1.89
N ARG A 170 10.30 13.95 -2.92
CA ARG A 170 11.65 13.36 -2.80
C ARG A 170 12.60 14.11 -1.85
N LYS A 171 12.35 15.38 -1.55
CA LYS A 171 13.13 16.13 -0.56
C LYS A 171 13.11 15.46 0.83
N TRP A 172 12.09 14.63 1.09
CA TRP A 172 11.91 13.91 2.33
C TRP A 172 12.60 12.53 2.36
N ARG A 173 13.51 12.25 1.42
CA ARG A 173 14.36 11.04 1.50
C ARG A 173 15.11 10.91 2.86
N PRO A 174 15.62 11.99 3.49
CA PRO A 174 16.18 11.89 4.83
C PRO A 174 15.17 11.39 5.89
N PHE A 175 13.91 11.81 5.79
CA PHE A 175 12.84 11.31 6.64
C PHE A 175 12.53 9.82 6.39
N LEU A 176 12.54 9.36 5.13
CA LEU A 176 12.40 7.94 4.80
C LEU A 176 13.58 7.13 5.37
N ALA A 177 14.80 7.64 5.30
CA ALA A 177 15.95 7.01 5.92
C ALA A 177 15.83 6.97 7.47
N ALA A 178 15.31 8.03 8.08
CA ALA A 178 15.00 8.07 9.50
C ALA A 178 13.93 7.03 9.89
N TRP A 179 12.90 6.85 9.06
CA TRP A 179 11.86 5.84 9.29
C TRP A 179 12.43 4.42 9.19
N ASP A 180 13.25 4.11 8.17
CA ASP A 180 13.94 2.81 8.05
C ASP A 180 14.85 2.53 9.26
N ALA A 181 15.65 3.51 9.68
CA ALA A 181 16.51 3.39 10.83
C ALA A 181 15.73 3.20 12.15
N GLN A 182 14.59 3.88 12.32
CA GLN A 182 13.74 3.71 13.49
C GLN A 182 13.10 2.31 13.52
N ILE A 183 12.62 1.79 12.37
CA ILE A 183 12.15 0.41 12.23
C ILE A 183 13.19 -0.57 12.76
N ASN A 184 14.44 -0.44 12.29
CA ASN A 184 15.53 -1.31 12.68
C ASN A 184 15.94 -1.17 14.17
N SER A 185 15.62 -0.03 14.80
CA SER A 185 15.92 0.24 16.21
C SER A 185 14.88 -0.30 17.18
N VAL A 186 13.59 -0.26 16.80
CA VAL A 186 12.47 -0.56 17.73
C VAL A 186 11.75 -1.87 17.44
N LEU A 187 11.89 -2.42 16.21
CA LEU A 187 11.26 -3.69 15.86
C LEU A 187 12.26 -4.85 15.86
N PRO A 188 11.84 -6.05 16.28
CA PRO A 188 12.65 -7.25 16.10
C PRO A 188 13.01 -7.49 14.62
N PRO A 189 14.20 -8.06 14.33
CA PRO A 189 14.62 -8.30 12.95
C PRO A 189 13.77 -9.35 12.22
N ASP A 190 13.03 -10.17 12.96
CA ASP A 190 12.13 -11.23 12.45
C ASP A 190 10.65 -10.87 12.63
N VAL A 191 10.35 -9.57 12.78
CA VAL A 191 8.98 -9.11 12.99
C VAL A 191 8.06 -9.55 11.85
N GLU A 192 6.89 -10.06 12.22
CA GLU A 192 5.77 -10.28 11.29
C GLU A 192 5.05 -8.94 11.02
N ILE A 193 3.96 -9.00 10.25
CA ILE A 193 3.12 -7.84 9.90
C ILE A 193 2.51 -7.13 11.12
N LEU A 194 2.31 -7.87 12.22
CA LEU A 194 1.79 -7.34 13.47
C LEU A 194 2.65 -7.82 14.64
N MET A 195 2.89 -6.92 15.59
CA MET A 195 3.47 -7.24 16.88
C MET A 195 2.42 -7.86 17.83
N LYS A 196 2.87 -8.25 19.02
CA LYS A 196 1.97 -8.69 20.10
C LYS A 196 0.97 -7.57 20.42
N LYS A 197 -0.31 -7.92 20.59
CA LYS A 197 -1.34 -6.98 21.00
C LYS A 197 -0.93 -6.29 22.32
N GLY A 198 -1.07 -4.97 22.36
CA GLY A 198 -0.63 -4.12 23.48
C GLY A 198 0.82 -3.59 23.35
N SER A 199 1.56 -3.99 22.29
CA SER A 199 2.83 -3.33 21.96
C SER A 199 2.58 -1.91 21.45
N ALA A 200 3.41 -0.95 21.83
CA ALA A 200 3.41 0.40 21.29
C ALA A 200 3.60 0.42 19.75
N TYR A 201 4.25 -0.62 19.21
CA TYR A 201 4.48 -0.80 17.77
C TYR A 201 3.64 -1.94 17.18
N TYR A 202 2.40 -2.10 17.64
CA TYR A 202 1.51 -3.19 17.23
C TYR A 202 1.37 -3.34 15.71
N GLN A 203 1.23 -2.23 14.98
CA GLN A 203 1.09 -2.20 13.52
C GLN A 203 2.45 -2.02 12.81
N THR A 204 3.53 -2.46 13.42
CA THR A 204 4.89 -2.47 12.87
C THR A 204 5.30 -1.17 12.15
N ASP A 205 5.50 -1.20 10.82
CA ASP A 205 5.91 -0.05 10.01
C ASP A 205 5.02 1.18 10.17
N GLU A 206 3.71 0.96 10.26
CA GLU A 206 2.71 2.01 10.42
C GLU A 206 2.81 2.70 11.79
N SER A 207 3.00 1.93 12.86
CA SER A 207 3.19 2.50 14.21
C SER A 207 4.51 3.26 14.34
N VAL A 208 5.58 2.76 13.67
CA VAL A 208 6.88 3.46 13.65
C VAL A 208 6.77 4.76 12.85
N LEU A 209 6.12 4.75 11.68
CA LEU A 209 5.84 5.98 10.92
C LEU A 209 5.06 6.98 11.77
N ALA A 210 4.00 6.52 12.43
CA ALA A 210 3.18 7.37 13.29
C ALA A 210 3.99 7.99 14.43
N SER A 211 4.91 7.24 15.06
CA SER A 211 5.77 7.78 16.13
C SER A 211 6.64 8.95 15.64
N LEU A 212 7.23 8.82 14.44
CA LEU A 212 8.04 9.88 13.84
C LEU A 212 7.20 11.08 13.40
N LEU A 213 5.99 10.87 12.89
CA LEU A 213 5.09 11.97 12.52
C LEU A 213 4.57 12.71 13.76
N CYS A 214 4.34 12.00 14.87
CA CYS A 214 3.87 12.59 16.11
C CYS A 214 4.98 13.39 16.84
N PHE A 215 6.19 12.88 16.89
CA PHE A 215 7.24 13.40 17.77
C PHE A 215 8.54 13.80 17.06
N GLY A 216 8.74 13.46 15.80
CA GLY A 216 9.94 13.83 15.05
C GLY A 216 9.98 15.33 14.74
N VAL A 217 11.10 15.99 15.05
CA VAL A 217 11.29 17.43 14.79
C VAL A 217 11.37 17.72 13.29
N ASP A 218 11.99 16.82 12.52
CA ASP A 218 12.19 16.94 11.07
C ASP A 218 11.22 16.03 10.30
N ALA A 219 9.93 16.10 10.59
CA ALA A 219 8.91 15.31 9.91
C ALA A 219 8.03 16.19 8.99
N PRO A 220 7.53 15.64 7.85
CA PRO A 220 6.64 16.37 6.95
C PRO A 220 5.31 16.72 7.63
N ASN A 221 4.65 17.74 7.10
CA ASN A 221 3.29 18.08 7.51
C ASN A 221 2.31 17.04 6.95
N VAL A 222 1.47 16.48 7.82
CA VAL A 222 0.46 15.50 7.39
C VAL A 222 -0.81 16.20 6.96
N SER A 223 -1.18 16.03 5.70
CA SER A 223 -2.52 16.35 5.25
C SER A 223 -3.40 15.10 5.24
N GLU A 224 -4.64 15.27 5.71
CA GLU A 224 -5.57 14.17 5.81
C GLU A 224 -6.22 13.83 4.47
N GLN A 225 -6.28 12.54 4.15
CA GLN A 225 -6.87 12.05 2.92
C GLN A 225 -8.11 11.19 3.19
N TYR A 226 -9.29 11.81 3.09
CA TYR A 226 -10.58 11.14 3.27
C TYR A 226 -11.00 10.25 2.09
N LYS A 227 -10.38 10.41 0.91
CA LYS A 227 -10.78 9.72 -0.32
C LYS A 227 -10.20 8.31 -0.47
N PHE A 228 -9.40 7.85 0.49
CA PHE A 228 -8.75 6.54 0.49
C PHE A 228 -9.27 5.68 1.64
N ASP A 229 -10.53 5.25 1.56
CA ASP A 229 -11.07 4.37 2.60
C ASP A 229 -12.05 3.35 2.04
N GLY A 230 -12.15 2.22 2.76
CA GLY A 230 -12.93 1.06 2.44
C GLY A 230 -14.46 1.18 2.52
N LYS A 231 -15.06 2.37 2.44
CA LYS A 231 -16.50 2.47 2.23
C LYS A 231 -16.76 2.72 0.75
N VAL A 232 -17.74 2.04 0.18
CA VAL A 232 -18.15 2.18 -1.22
C VAL A 232 -18.87 3.52 -1.39
N ASP A 233 -18.09 4.56 -1.61
CA ASP A 233 -18.60 5.85 -2.05
C ASP A 233 -17.90 6.19 -3.37
N ARG A 234 -18.66 6.64 -4.37
CA ARG A 234 -18.14 7.03 -5.70
C ARG A 234 -17.17 8.21 -5.67
N SER A 235 -17.07 8.91 -4.53
CA SER A 235 -16.10 9.97 -4.30
C SER A 235 -14.69 9.48 -3.97
N ARG A 236 -14.43 8.16 -4.00
CA ARG A 236 -13.17 7.57 -3.56
C ARG A 236 -12.32 7.12 -4.71
N TYR A 237 -11.02 7.34 -4.54
CA TYR A 237 -10.03 7.01 -5.55
C TYR A 237 -9.44 5.60 -5.41
N TYR A 238 -9.41 5.05 -4.18
CA TYR A 238 -8.71 3.80 -3.90
C TYR A 238 -9.53 2.91 -2.95
N LEU A 239 -9.66 1.64 -3.32
CA LEU A 239 -10.32 0.60 -2.54
C LEU A 239 -9.26 -0.37 -2.01
N HIS A 240 -9.16 -0.51 -0.70
CA HIS A 240 -8.17 -1.37 -0.06
C HIS A 240 -8.81 -2.67 0.42
N PHE A 241 -8.27 -3.83 0.00
CA PHE A 241 -8.70 -5.16 0.44
C PHE A 241 -8.07 -5.56 1.79
N GLY A 242 -8.16 -4.69 2.80
CA GLY A 242 -7.40 -4.73 4.06
C GLY A 242 -7.34 -6.04 4.83
N TYR A 243 -8.30 -6.98 4.67
CA TYR A 243 -8.35 -8.23 5.40
C TYR A 243 -7.94 -9.44 4.55
N ASN A 244 -7.49 -10.51 5.22
CA ASN A 244 -7.22 -11.79 4.60
C ASN A 244 -8.41 -12.77 4.75
N PRO A 245 -8.60 -13.72 3.80
CA PRO A 245 -7.87 -13.87 2.53
C PRO A 245 -8.13 -12.73 1.56
N LYS A 246 -7.23 -12.55 0.57
CA LYS A 246 -7.39 -11.54 -0.49
C LYS A 246 -8.31 -12.06 -1.61
N PRO A 247 -8.97 -11.16 -2.40
CA PRO A 247 -9.94 -11.56 -3.43
C PRO A 247 -9.43 -12.59 -4.45
N TRP A 248 -8.15 -12.57 -4.79
CA TRP A 248 -7.57 -13.57 -5.71
C TRP A 248 -7.32 -14.95 -5.06
N GLN A 249 -7.44 -15.04 -3.74
CA GLN A 249 -7.36 -16.28 -2.97
C GLN A 249 -8.77 -16.77 -2.62
N MET A 250 -9.58 -15.91 -2.04
CA MET A 250 -10.96 -16.13 -1.66
C MET A 250 -11.61 -14.82 -1.24
N TRP A 251 -12.88 -14.62 -1.56
CA TRP A 251 -13.63 -13.47 -1.06
C TRP A 251 -13.90 -13.59 0.44
N ASN A 252 -13.68 -12.51 1.17
CA ASN A 252 -14.18 -12.32 2.53
C ASN A 252 -15.33 -11.28 2.52
N THR A 253 -16.12 -11.22 3.58
CA THR A 253 -17.30 -10.33 3.67
C THR A 253 -16.96 -8.85 3.50
N TYR A 254 -15.76 -8.43 3.90
CA TYR A 254 -15.31 -7.06 3.73
C TYR A 254 -14.96 -6.75 2.25
N ALA A 255 -14.15 -7.57 1.63
CA ALA A 255 -13.69 -7.37 0.25
C ALA A 255 -14.81 -7.51 -0.79
N MET A 256 -15.87 -8.25 -0.46
CA MET A 256 -17.06 -8.41 -1.34
C MET A 256 -17.69 -7.08 -1.78
N ARG A 257 -17.54 -6.03 -1.00
CA ARG A 257 -18.04 -4.69 -1.34
C ARG A 257 -17.41 -4.12 -2.60
N PHE A 258 -16.19 -4.55 -2.91
CA PHE A 258 -15.38 -4.05 -4.02
C PHE A 258 -15.38 -4.98 -5.25
N ARG A 259 -16.22 -6.01 -5.24
CA ARG A 259 -16.22 -7.07 -6.25
C ARG A 259 -16.40 -6.54 -7.67
N GLU A 260 -17.29 -5.56 -7.87
CA GLU A 260 -17.57 -5.04 -9.21
C GLU A 260 -16.34 -4.39 -9.85
N GLU A 261 -15.58 -3.62 -9.07
CA GLU A 261 -14.33 -3.02 -9.56
C GLU A 261 -13.24 -4.07 -9.80
N ALA A 262 -13.17 -5.09 -8.95
CA ALA A 262 -12.25 -6.21 -9.17
C ALA A 262 -12.61 -6.98 -10.45
N TYR A 263 -13.89 -7.28 -10.68
CA TYR A 263 -14.32 -7.96 -11.91
C TYR A 263 -14.08 -7.12 -13.15
N ARG A 264 -14.44 -5.82 -13.15
CA ARG A 264 -14.17 -4.90 -14.27
C ARG A 264 -12.68 -4.83 -14.59
N THR A 265 -11.83 -4.81 -13.56
CA THR A 265 -10.37 -4.78 -13.76
C THR A 265 -9.88 -6.10 -14.36
N MET A 266 -10.40 -7.24 -13.93
CA MET A 266 -10.03 -8.54 -14.49
C MET A 266 -10.56 -8.72 -15.93
N GLU A 267 -11.78 -8.31 -16.21
CA GLU A 267 -12.37 -8.33 -17.55
C GLU A 267 -11.55 -7.47 -18.52
N TRP A 268 -11.12 -6.28 -18.06
CA TRP A 268 -10.24 -5.39 -18.83
C TRP A 268 -8.85 -6.05 -19.10
N LEU A 269 -8.25 -6.75 -18.12
CA LEU A 269 -6.99 -7.47 -18.31
C LEU A 269 -7.10 -8.58 -19.37
N VAL A 270 -8.23 -9.29 -19.38
CA VAL A 270 -8.52 -10.33 -20.39
C VAL A 270 -8.75 -9.71 -21.77
N GLU A 271 -9.53 -8.63 -21.84
CA GLU A 271 -9.78 -7.88 -23.09
C GLU A 271 -8.48 -7.34 -23.72
N LYS A 272 -7.55 -6.85 -22.90
CA LYS A 272 -6.23 -6.37 -23.34
C LYS A 272 -5.24 -7.51 -23.65
N GLY A 273 -5.62 -8.76 -23.47
CA GLY A 273 -4.75 -9.92 -23.74
C GLY A 273 -3.57 -10.06 -22.76
N VAL A 274 -3.59 -9.35 -21.63
CA VAL A 274 -2.54 -9.44 -20.60
C VAL A 274 -2.60 -10.79 -19.87
N VAL A 275 -3.81 -11.31 -19.68
CA VAL A 275 -4.08 -12.63 -19.11
C VAL A 275 -5.14 -13.38 -19.92
N GLN A 276 -5.06 -14.70 -20.00
CA GLN A 276 -6.15 -15.50 -20.56
C GLN A 276 -7.21 -15.76 -19.49
N TYR A 277 -8.48 -15.87 -19.89
CA TYR A 277 -9.58 -16.12 -18.95
C TYR A 277 -9.36 -17.39 -18.10
N GLY A 278 -8.75 -18.43 -18.70
CA GLY A 278 -8.39 -19.67 -18.00
C GLY A 278 -7.37 -19.51 -16.86
N GLU A 279 -6.57 -18.43 -16.89
CA GLU A 279 -5.53 -18.14 -15.90
C GLU A 279 -6.03 -17.30 -14.73
N VAL A 280 -7.16 -16.57 -14.92
CA VAL A 280 -7.76 -15.75 -13.87
C VAL A 280 -8.11 -16.63 -12.67
N PRO A 281 -7.73 -16.26 -11.43
CA PRO A 281 -8.12 -16.99 -10.23
C PRO A 281 -9.62 -17.19 -10.14
N LEU A 282 -10.07 -18.37 -9.76
CA LEU A 282 -11.50 -18.71 -9.71
C LEU A 282 -12.36 -17.68 -8.96
N PRO A 283 -11.92 -17.14 -7.78
CA PRO A 283 -12.69 -16.14 -7.09
C PRO A 283 -12.91 -14.84 -7.88
N LEU A 284 -11.98 -14.51 -8.80
CA LEU A 284 -12.04 -13.31 -9.65
C LEU A 284 -12.76 -13.53 -10.97
N ARG A 285 -13.29 -14.72 -11.24
CA ARG A 285 -14.15 -15.00 -12.39
C ARG A 285 -15.61 -14.76 -12.01
N ARG A 286 -16.26 -13.76 -12.58
CA ARG A 286 -17.64 -13.33 -12.28
C ARG A 286 -18.65 -14.48 -12.22
N LYS A 287 -18.51 -15.49 -13.10
CA LYS A 287 -19.42 -16.65 -13.14
C LYS A 287 -19.44 -17.48 -11.83
N TRP A 288 -18.35 -17.43 -11.03
CA TRP A 288 -18.26 -18.15 -9.77
C TRP A 288 -18.74 -17.35 -8.56
N TRP A 289 -19.17 -16.11 -8.78
CA TRP A 289 -19.63 -15.22 -7.72
C TRP A 289 -20.68 -15.84 -6.78
N PRO A 290 -21.74 -16.54 -7.26
CA PRO A 290 -22.76 -17.10 -6.35
C PRO A 290 -22.14 -18.05 -5.30
N ILE A 291 -21.17 -18.88 -5.72
CA ILE A 291 -20.48 -19.79 -4.81
C ILE A 291 -19.60 -19.04 -3.82
N PHE A 292 -18.76 -18.12 -4.29
CA PHE A 292 -17.88 -17.37 -3.39
C PHE A 292 -18.65 -16.43 -2.45
N ARG A 293 -19.80 -15.94 -2.83
CA ARG A 293 -20.70 -15.19 -1.95
C ARG A 293 -21.15 -16.05 -0.75
N LEU A 294 -21.50 -17.30 -0.98
CA LEU A 294 -21.91 -18.22 0.07
C LEU A 294 -20.73 -18.61 0.99
N LEU A 295 -19.53 -18.74 0.43
CA LEU A 295 -18.34 -19.13 1.16
C LEU A 295 -17.67 -17.99 1.92
N ALA A 296 -17.96 -16.74 1.58
CA ALA A 296 -17.28 -15.56 2.15
C ALA A 296 -17.35 -15.45 3.69
N PRO A 297 -18.46 -15.80 4.38
CA PRO A 297 -18.48 -15.81 5.84
C PRO A 297 -17.52 -16.82 6.48
N ALA A 298 -17.24 -17.94 5.78
CA ALA A 298 -16.31 -18.97 6.25
C ALA A 298 -14.83 -18.66 5.92
N ALA A 299 -14.57 -17.66 5.07
CA ALA A 299 -13.22 -17.33 4.62
C ALA A 299 -12.18 -17.13 5.74
N PRO A 300 -12.47 -16.46 6.87
CA PRO A 300 -11.51 -16.32 7.96
C PRO A 300 -11.10 -17.67 8.58
N TRP A 301 -12.02 -18.62 8.67
CA TRP A 301 -11.75 -19.96 9.21
C TRP A 301 -10.92 -20.79 8.25
N VAL A 302 -11.26 -20.79 6.97
CA VAL A 302 -10.46 -21.44 5.91
C VAL A 302 -9.04 -20.92 5.91
N TRP A 303 -8.87 -19.58 6.01
CA TRP A 303 -7.55 -18.95 6.05
C TRP A 303 -6.73 -19.36 7.28
N ARG A 304 -7.36 -19.45 8.45
CA ARG A 304 -6.70 -19.98 9.67
C ARG A 304 -6.22 -21.40 9.48
N GLY A 305 -7.03 -22.26 8.88
CA GLY A 305 -6.66 -23.63 8.55
C GLY A 305 -5.46 -23.73 7.60
N ILE A 306 -5.43 -22.90 6.55
CA ILE A 306 -4.29 -22.83 5.60
C ILE A 306 -3.02 -22.37 6.33
N LYS A 307 -3.10 -21.35 7.19
CA LYS A 307 -1.96 -20.88 7.99
C LYS A 307 -1.43 -21.96 8.92
N LEU A 308 -2.31 -22.68 9.61
CA LEU A 308 -1.94 -23.76 10.51
C LEU A 308 -1.21 -24.89 9.75
N LYS A 309 -1.77 -25.32 8.61
CA LYS A 309 -1.12 -26.31 7.75
C LYS A 309 0.28 -25.86 7.32
N ARG A 310 0.45 -24.61 6.88
CA ARG A 310 1.77 -24.08 6.48
C ARG A 310 2.80 -24.05 7.63
N ARG A 311 2.34 -23.93 8.90
CA ARG A 311 3.23 -23.97 10.08
C ARG A 311 3.63 -25.39 10.45
N MET A 312 2.78 -26.40 10.20
CA MET A 312 3.07 -27.80 10.52
C MET A 312 4.02 -28.46 9.52
N PHE A 313 4.16 -27.92 8.31
CA PHE A 313 4.98 -28.47 7.24
C PHE A 313 6.20 -27.57 6.88
N LYS A 314 6.54 -26.60 7.76
CA LYS A 314 7.82 -25.90 7.77
C LYS A 314 8.75 -26.53 8.81
#